data_ce2bf12a666a3c029b2570bdfe135fb1
#
_entry.id   ce2bf12a666a3c029b2570bdfe135fb1
#
_cell.length_a   1.000
_cell.length_b   1.000
_cell.length_c   1.000
_cell.angle_alpha   90.00
_cell.angle_beta   90.00
_cell.angle_gamma   90.00
#
_symmetry.space_group_name_H-M   'P 1'
#
loop_
_entity.id
_entity.type
_entity.pdbx_description
1 polymer ?
#
loop_
_entity_poly.entity_id
_entity_poly.type
_entity_poly.pdbx_seq_one_letter_code
_entity_poly.pdbx_strand_id
1 'polypeptide(L)'
;MRRKCLGGILAAMLACTTLAGCSQTTQNASGGETLSTENEATETETAQDDGKVSLTVWAEQANFPLLQEMIDSFEQKYAGQADFDIQLVESADADTKDNLLADVHNGADVFPLPDDQLSSMVAAGALAPVPNADEVKKANSEDSVAAASINDVLYAYPMTADNGYFLYYDKRCLSDTDVQTMDGLLAAAQAQGKKVTMDWSSGWYLYAFFGNTGMDFGVNDDGVTNHCNWNTTDGNIKGVDVEAALLSIASNPAFLNCVDTDFVAGVQNGTVAAGVSGVWNAADIKQVWGDDYGAVKLPTYTCAGQQVQMSSFTGYKMMGVNAYSEHKEWALKLADWFTNEQNQMLRLQERDQGPSNINAAASDQVKNVPAIQAVMDQAQYGKLQRVGNSYWDAMSAFGEQMATGNTNGADPQEVMDTLVDGITQSTVK
;
A
#
# COMPACT_ATOMS: atom_id res chain seq x y z
N MET A 1 -13.93 4.35 52.26
CA MET A 1 -15.18 5.17 52.35
C MET A 1 -15.98 4.97 51.07
N ARG A 2 -17.16 4.41 51.25
CA ARG A 2 -18.16 4.13 50.19
C ARG A 2 -18.79 5.42 49.67
N ARG A 3 -19.07 5.50 48.38
CA ARG A 3 -20.35 6.03 47.87
C ARG A 3 -20.61 5.56 46.45
N LYS A 4 -21.68 4.80 46.33
CA LYS A 4 -22.43 4.40 45.13
C LYS A 4 -23.43 5.51 44.79
N CYS A 5 -23.73 5.72 43.48
CA CYS A 5 -25.01 6.19 42.93
C CYS A 5 -25.04 5.66 41.49
N LEU A 6 -25.85 4.88 41.09
CA LEU A 6 -27.22 4.45 40.81
C LEU A 6 -28.05 5.46 40.00
N GLY A 7 -28.55 5.00 38.85
CA GLY A 7 -29.78 5.42 38.17
C GLY A 7 -29.57 6.19 36.90
N GLY A 8 -30.22 5.91 35.77
CA GLY A 8 -31.48 5.24 35.55
C GLY A 8 -31.71 5.05 34.06
N ILE A 9 -32.42 4.00 33.79
CA ILE A 9 -32.97 3.54 32.52
C ILE A 9 -34.15 4.45 32.12
N LEU A 10 -34.26 4.80 30.83
CA LEU A 10 -35.55 5.23 30.27
C LEU A 10 -35.77 4.58 28.93
N ALA A 11 -36.65 3.60 28.91
CA ALA A 11 -37.30 2.99 27.76
C ALA A 11 -38.47 3.88 27.32
N ALA A 12 -38.65 4.10 26.03
CA ALA A 12 -39.91 4.57 25.47
C ALA A 12 -40.29 3.71 24.26
N MET A 13 -41.33 2.89 24.51
CA MET A 13 -42.17 2.28 23.47
C MET A 13 -43.13 3.32 22.92
N LEU A 14 -43.54 3.15 21.65
CA LEU A 14 -44.90 3.30 21.11
C LEU A 14 -44.81 3.34 19.59
N ALA A 15 -45.63 2.77 18.82
CA ALA A 15 -46.79 1.89 18.80
C ALA A 15 -47.21 1.84 17.32
N CYS A 16 -47.60 0.69 16.90
CA CYS A 16 -48.19 0.37 15.59
C CYS A 16 -49.53 1.07 15.39
N THR A 17 -49.82 1.47 14.13
CA THR A 17 -51.21 1.44 13.63
C THR A 17 -51.26 0.90 12.22
N THR A 18 -51.87 -0.23 12.12
CA THR A 18 -52.36 -0.89 10.90
C THR A 18 -53.68 -0.25 10.48
N LEU A 19 -53.88 -0.05 9.18
CA LEU A 19 -55.21 -0.02 8.59
C LEU A 19 -55.22 -0.77 7.26
N ALA A 20 -55.92 -1.89 7.29
CA ALA A 20 -56.28 -2.68 6.15
C ALA A 20 -57.58 -2.13 5.51
N GLY A 21 -57.73 -2.26 4.21
CA GLY A 21 -58.95 -2.02 3.47
C GLY A 21 -58.94 -2.80 2.17
N CYS A 22 -59.62 -3.96 2.19
CA CYS A 22 -60.02 -4.76 1.01
C CYS A 22 -61.24 -4.16 0.32
N SER A 23 -61.35 -4.34 -1.00
CA SER A 23 -62.40 -5.12 -1.70
C SER A 23 -62.45 -4.76 -3.19
N GLN A 24 -62.30 -5.78 -3.98
CA GLN A 24 -63.20 -6.59 -4.82
C GLN A 24 -63.64 -5.97 -6.15
N THR A 25 -63.15 -6.62 -7.18
CA THR A 25 -63.76 -7.18 -8.42
C THR A 25 -65.08 -6.60 -8.92
N THR A 26 -65.18 -6.22 -10.20
CA THR A 26 -66.00 -6.96 -11.21
C THR A 26 -65.79 -6.45 -12.64
N GLN A 27 -66.04 -7.36 -13.55
CA GLN A 27 -65.84 -7.43 -14.98
C GLN A 27 -66.76 -6.51 -15.83
N ASN A 28 -66.27 -6.24 -17.00
CA ASN A 28 -66.86 -6.41 -18.35
C ASN A 28 -67.19 -5.19 -19.19
N ALA A 29 -66.61 -5.27 -20.34
CA ALA A 29 -67.14 -5.12 -21.70
C ALA A 29 -67.17 -3.76 -22.40
N SER A 30 -66.34 -3.75 -23.48
CA SER A 30 -66.69 -3.35 -24.82
C SER A 30 -67.05 -1.89 -25.14
N GLY A 31 -66.30 -1.32 -26.06
CA GLY A 31 -66.71 -0.21 -26.91
C GLY A 31 -65.55 0.68 -27.32
N GLY A 32 -65.22 0.65 -28.59
CA GLY A 32 -64.10 1.29 -29.22
C GLY A 32 -64.23 2.79 -29.36
N GLU A 33 -63.14 3.30 -29.89
CA GLU A 33 -62.95 4.48 -30.73
C GLU A 33 -62.03 5.58 -30.21
N THR A 34 -61.07 5.78 -31.08
CA THR A 34 -60.40 7.00 -31.52
C THR A 34 -59.30 7.56 -30.67
N LEU A 35 -58.16 7.47 -31.33
CA LEU A 35 -56.92 8.22 -31.17
C LEU A 35 -57.05 9.71 -30.81
N SER A 36 -56.37 10.12 -29.82
CA SER A 36 -55.70 11.41 -29.82
C SER A 36 -54.36 11.24 -29.06
N THR A 37 -53.30 11.31 -29.83
CA THR A 37 -51.90 11.47 -29.43
C THR A 37 -51.73 12.83 -28.80
N GLU A 38 -51.57 12.89 -27.51
CA GLU A 38 -50.83 13.99 -26.85
C GLU A 38 -49.54 13.39 -26.30
N ASN A 39 -48.45 13.77 -26.99
CA ASN A 39 -47.09 13.62 -26.53
C ASN A 39 -46.90 14.57 -25.34
N GLU A 40 -47.00 14.09 -24.14
CA GLU A 40 -46.27 14.70 -23.03
C GLU A 40 -44.80 14.29 -23.18
N ALA A 41 -44.03 15.18 -23.77
CA ALA A 41 -42.60 15.19 -23.67
C ALA A 41 -42.26 15.40 -22.18
N THR A 42 -41.87 14.31 -21.49
CA THR A 42 -41.14 14.44 -20.25
C THR A 42 -39.83 15.13 -20.58
N GLU A 43 -39.76 16.42 -20.31
CA GLU A 43 -38.52 17.16 -20.24
C GLU A 43 -37.68 16.46 -19.15
N THR A 44 -36.71 15.67 -19.59
CA THR A 44 -35.58 15.30 -18.76
C THR A 44 -34.89 16.64 -18.48
N GLU A 45 -35.01 17.13 -17.25
CA GLU A 45 -34.13 18.18 -16.75
C GLU A 45 -32.70 17.67 -16.94
N THR A 46 -32.06 18.10 -18.01
CA THR A 46 -30.61 18.07 -18.10
C THR A 46 -30.15 18.96 -16.96
N ALA A 47 -29.55 18.35 -15.91
CA ALA A 47 -28.80 19.08 -14.91
C ALA A 47 -27.87 20.02 -15.69
N GLN A 48 -28.04 21.32 -15.48
CA GLN A 48 -27.19 22.34 -16.08
C GLN A 48 -25.83 22.08 -15.42
N ASP A 49 -24.87 21.56 -16.18
CA ASP A 49 -23.46 21.47 -15.78
C ASP A 49 -23.06 22.92 -15.49
N ASP A 50 -22.90 23.24 -14.20
CA ASP A 50 -22.53 24.58 -13.74
C ASP A 50 -21.05 24.89 -14.05
N GLY A 51 -20.36 24.00 -14.76
CA GLY A 51 -18.96 24.11 -15.13
C GLY A 51 -18.01 23.87 -13.95
N LYS A 52 -18.54 23.47 -12.78
CA LYS A 52 -17.77 23.12 -11.62
C LYS A 52 -17.33 21.66 -11.70
N VAL A 53 -16.03 21.41 -11.53
CA VAL A 53 -15.41 20.09 -11.51
C VAL A 53 -14.97 19.79 -10.08
N SER A 54 -15.72 18.93 -9.38
CA SER A 54 -15.38 18.46 -8.05
C SER A 54 -14.66 17.12 -8.14
N LEU A 55 -13.43 17.03 -7.60
CA LEU A 55 -12.62 15.80 -7.58
C LEU A 55 -12.13 15.52 -6.18
N THR A 56 -12.18 14.27 -5.77
CA THR A 56 -11.56 13.76 -4.55
C THR A 56 -10.28 12.99 -4.89
N VAL A 57 -9.20 13.33 -4.22
CA VAL A 57 -7.90 12.66 -4.34
C VAL A 57 -7.54 12.02 -3.01
N TRP A 58 -7.36 10.71 -2.99
CA TRP A 58 -6.77 10.05 -1.82
C TRP A 58 -5.27 10.20 -1.80
N ALA A 59 -4.71 10.34 -0.62
CA ALA A 59 -3.27 10.33 -0.39
C ALA A 59 -2.93 10.17 1.08
N GLU A 60 -1.73 9.71 1.37
CA GLU A 60 -1.15 9.79 2.71
C GLU A 60 -0.93 11.26 3.12
N GLN A 61 -1.24 11.61 4.36
CA GLN A 61 -1.16 12.97 4.87
C GLN A 61 0.21 13.64 4.64
N ALA A 62 1.28 12.85 4.72
CA ALA A 62 2.64 13.32 4.47
C ALA A 62 2.87 13.87 3.04
N ASN A 63 2.03 13.47 2.08
CA ASN A 63 2.09 13.91 0.69
C ASN A 63 1.19 15.12 0.39
N PHE A 64 0.35 15.57 1.32
CA PHE A 64 -0.59 16.68 1.10
C PHE A 64 0.08 17.98 0.64
N PRO A 65 1.19 18.45 1.25
CA PRO A 65 1.83 19.68 0.80
C PRO A 65 2.29 19.61 -0.67
N LEU A 66 2.93 18.50 -1.04
CA LEU A 66 3.39 18.24 -2.41
C LEU A 66 2.22 18.17 -3.41
N LEU A 67 1.17 17.42 -3.06
CA LEU A 67 0.01 17.29 -3.94
C LEU A 67 -0.76 18.59 -4.07
N GLN A 68 -0.82 19.41 -3.02
CA GLN A 68 -1.45 20.74 -3.10
C GLN A 68 -0.71 21.66 -4.08
N GLU A 69 0.63 21.66 -4.07
CA GLU A 69 1.42 22.43 -5.06
C GLU A 69 1.15 21.95 -6.49
N MET A 70 1.06 20.63 -6.68
CA MET A 70 0.70 20.06 -7.98
C MET A 70 -0.73 20.41 -8.41
N ILE A 71 -1.69 20.43 -7.48
CA ILE A 71 -3.08 20.85 -7.73
C ILE A 71 -3.11 22.33 -8.11
N ASP A 72 -2.47 23.20 -7.36
CA ASP A 72 -2.44 24.63 -7.63
C ASP A 72 -1.89 24.91 -9.04
N SER A 73 -0.85 24.18 -9.44
CA SER A 73 -0.25 24.28 -10.78
C SER A 73 -1.14 23.69 -11.88
N PHE A 74 -1.91 22.65 -11.58
CA PHE A 74 -2.91 22.07 -12.48
C PHE A 74 -4.05 23.06 -12.73
N GLU A 75 -4.62 23.63 -11.69
CA GLU A 75 -5.70 24.62 -11.77
C GLU A 75 -5.24 25.86 -12.54
N GLN A 76 -4.01 26.32 -12.33
CA GLN A 76 -3.44 27.42 -13.11
C GLN A 76 -3.31 27.07 -14.59
N LYS A 77 -2.85 25.86 -14.93
CA LYS A 77 -2.72 25.40 -16.32
C LYS A 77 -4.07 25.37 -17.06
N TYR A 78 -5.11 24.97 -16.39
CA TYR A 78 -6.44 24.79 -16.96
C TYR A 78 -7.42 25.93 -16.62
N ALA A 79 -6.90 27.06 -16.12
CA ALA A 79 -7.70 28.23 -15.76
C ALA A 79 -8.59 28.67 -16.94
N GLY A 80 -9.89 28.89 -16.68
CA GLY A 80 -10.90 29.29 -17.67
C GLY A 80 -11.45 28.13 -18.52
N GLN A 81 -11.02 26.89 -18.31
CA GLN A 81 -11.62 25.70 -18.95
C GLN A 81 -12.63 25.01 -18.02
N ALA A 82 -12.41 25.06 -16.70
CA ALA A 82 -13.34 24.60 -15.67
C ALA A 82 -13.13 25.39 -14.37
N ASP A 83 -14.10 25.31 -13.46
CA ASP A 83 -13.99 25.76 -12.07
C ASP A 83 -13.74 24.54 -11.19
N PHE A 84 -12.53 24.41 -10.67
CA PHE A 84 -12.11 23.21 -9.93
C PHE A 84 -12.36 23.31 -8.44
N ASP A 85 -12.75 22.18 -7.84
CA ASP A 85 -12.82 21.94 -6.40
C ASP A 85 -12.18 20.57 -6.12
N ILE A 86 -10.85 20.56 -5.92
CA ILE A 86 -10.07 19.34 -5.76
C ILE A 86 -9.73 19.16 -4.28
N GLN A 87 -10.24 18.08 -3.67
CA GLN A 87 -10.11 17.80 -2.25
C GLN A 87 -9.12 16.65 -2.00
N LEU A 88 -8.13 16.89 -1.13
CA LEU A 88 -7.26 15.84 -0.62
C LEU A 88 -7.91 15.17 0.60
N VAL A 89 -8.02 13.86 0.56
CA VAL A 89 -8.58 13.04 1.64
C VAL A 89 -7.55 11.99 2.04
N GLU A 90 -7.32 11.87 3.36
CA GLU A 90 -6.34 10.93 3.90
C GLU A 90 -6.75 9.48 3.65
N SER A 91 -5.85 8.72 3.04
CA SER A 91 -5.94 7.28 2.86
C SER A 91 -4.53 6.72 2.67
N ALA A 92 -4.22 5.63 3.34
CA ALA A 92 -2.96 4.93 3.11
C ALA A 92 -2.98 4.23 1.74
N ASP A 93 -1.86 4.27 1.03
CA ASP A 93 -1.72 3.63 -0.30
C ASP A 93 -2.03 2.12 -0.23
N ALA A 94 -1.65 1.47 0.87
CA ALA A 94 -1.90 0.04 1.09
C ALA A 94 -3.40 -0.31 1.18
N ASP A 95 -4.23 0.62 1.64
CA ASP A 95 -5.66 0.42 1.88
C ASP A 95 -6.52 0.81 0.67
N THR A 96 -5.92 1.39 -0.37
CA THR A 96 -6.64 1.96 -1.53
C THR A 96 -7.60 0.97 -2.18
N LYS A 97 -7.16 -0.26 -2.45
CA LYS A 97 -7.99 -1.31 -3.04
C LYS A 97 -9.23 -1.59 -2.19
N ASP A 98 -9.04 -1.85 -0.90
CA ASP A 98 -10.12 -2.26 -0.01
C ASP A 98 -11.09 -1.10 0.22
N ASN A 99 -10.59 0.12 0.37
CA ASN A 99 -11.40 1.32 0.50
C ASN A 99 -12.23 1.59 -0.77
N LEU A 100 -11.63 1.48 -1.96
CA LEU A 100 -12.35 1.73 -3.21
C LEU A 100 -13.37 0.63 -3.51
N LEU A 101 -13.02 -0.66 -3.31
CA LEU A 101 -13.91 -1.78 -3.60
C LEU A 101 -15.06 -1.89 -2.58
N ALA A 102 -14.94 -1.28 -1.41
CA ALA A 102 -16.05 -1.18 -0.45
C ALA A 102 -17.21 -0.34 -1.01
N ASP A 103 -16.92 0.76 -1.73
CA ASP A 103 -17.93 1.59 -2.41
C ASP A 103 -17.29 2.38 -3.56
N VAL A 104 -17.31 1.82 -4.77
CA VAL A 104 -16.70 2.44 -5.97
C VAL A 104 -17.38 3.73 -6.40
N HIS A 105 -18.66 3.94 -6.05
CA HIS A 105 -19.39 5.12 -6.45
C HIS A 105 -19.16 6.33 -5.55
N ASN A 106 -18.73 6.12 -4.31
CA ASN A 106 -18.40 7.15 -3.35
C ASN A 106 -16.90 7.19 -3.01
N GLY A 107 -16.09 6.35 -3.66
CA GLY A 107 -14.63 6.37 -3.55
C GLY A 107 -14.02 7.59 -4.24
N ALA A 108 -12.73 7.83 -3.99
CA ALA A 108 -12.01 8.94 -4.64
C ALA A 108 -11.97 8.79 -6.17
N ASP A 109 -11.84 9.93 -6.85
CA ASP A 109 -11.69 9.99 -8.31
C ASP A 109 -10.28 9.61 -8.76
N VAL A 110 -9.27 10.04 -7.98
CA VAL A 110 -7.85 9.80 -8.24
C VAL A 110 -7.18 9.30 -6.96
N PHE A 111 -6.35 8.30 -7.08
CA PHE A 111 -5.70 7.68 -5.91
C PHE A 111 -4.40 6.96 -6.26
N PRO A 112 -3.40 6.99 -5.35
CA PRO A 112 -2.21 6.15 -5.48
C PRO A 112 -2.55 4.69 -5.14
N LEU A 113 -1.85 3.76 -5.79
CA LEU A 113 -1.91 2.33 -5.45
C LEU A 113 -0.56 1.66 -5.73
N PRO A 114 -0.15 0.68 -4.92
CA PRO A 114 0.94 -0.23 -5.25
C PRO A 114 0.51 -1.27 -6.30
N ASP A 115 1.47 -1.79 -7.05
CA ASP A 115 1.21 -2.62 -8.24
C ASP A 115 0.54 -3.98 -7.95
N ASP A 116 0.65 -4.51 -6.73
CA ASP A 116 -0.03 -5.75 -6.31
C ASP A 116 -1.56 -5.62 -6.28
N GLN A 117 -2.08 -4.41 -6.12
CA GLN A 117 -3.52 -4.15 -6.07
C GLN A 117 -4.17 -4.06 -7.46
N LEU A 118 -3.37 -3.79 -8.51
CA LEU A 118 -3.87 -3.48 -9.85
C LEU A 118 -4.80 -4.56 -10.41
N SER A 119 -4.37 -5.82 -10.37
CA SER A 119 -5.12 -6.94 -10.97
C SER A 119 -6.51 -7.10 -10.38
N SER A 120 -6.63 -7.00 -9.06
CA SER A 120 -7.92 -7.10 -8.35
C SER A 120 -8.85 -5.94 -8.70
N MET A 121 -8.32 -4.71 -8.78
CA MET A 121 -9.10 -3.52 -9.10
C MET A 121 -9.55 -3.51 -10.56
N VAL A 122 -8.71 -3.97 -11.49
CA VAL A 122 -9.08 -4.14 -12.90
C VAL A 122 -10.15 -5.23 -13.06
N ALA A 123 -9.99 -6.37 -12.38
CA ALA A 123 -10.99 -7.44 -12.41
C ALA A 123 -12.36 -7.01 -11.87
N ALA A 124 -12.38 -6.11 -10.89
CA ALA A 124 -13.59 -5.49 -10.35
C ALA A 124 -14.17 -4.37 -11.26
N GLY A 125 -13.47 -3.97 -12.33
CA GLY A 125 -13.89 -2.86 -13.19
C GLY A 125 -13.79 -1.49 -12.52
N ALA A 126 -13.00 -1.36 -11.46
CA ALA A 126 -12.89 -0.13 -10.67
C ALA A 126 -11.95 0.92 -11.28
N LEU A 127 -11.06 0.53 -12.19
CA LEU A 127 -10.07 1.41 -12.81
C LEU A 127 -10.46 1.81 -14.24
N ALA A 128 -10.32 3.10 -14.54
CA ALA A 128 -10.42 3.61 -15.90
C ALA A 128 -9.12 3.33 -16.69
N PRO A 129 -9.20 2.86 -17.95
CA PRO A 129 -8.01 2.73 -18.79
C PRO A 129 -7.42 4.10 -19.13
N VAL A 130 -6.09 4.17 -19.25
CA VAL A 130 -5.34 5.38 -19.58
C VAL A 130 -5.51 5.73 -21.07
N PRO A 131 -6.08 6.90 -21.41
CA PRO A 131 -6.41 7.22 -22.82
C PRO A 131 -5.15 7.57 -23.65
N ASN A 132 -4.13 8.15 -23.05
CA ASN A 132 -2.86 8.53 -23.69
C ASN A 132 -1.74 7.50 -23.41
N ALA A 133 -2.10 6.21 -23.42
CA ALA A 133 -1.20 5.12 -23.00
C ALA A 133 0.15 5.09 -23.76
N ASP A 134 0.16 5.39 -25.06
CA ASP A 134 1.40 5.38 -25.85
C ASP A 134 2.42 6.45 -25.41
N GLU A 135 1.93 7.63 -25.00
CA GLU A 135 2.77 8.71 -24.47
C GLU A 135 3.31 8.35 -23.09
N VAL A 136 2.44 7.84 -22.22
CA VAL A 136 2.79 7.41 -20.86
C VAL A 136 3.80 6.26 -20.88
N LYS A 137 3.55 5.23 -21.73
CA LYS A 137 4.46 4.09 -21.91
C LYS A 137 5.86 4.53 -22.38
N LYS A 138 5.92 5.52 -23.25
CA LYS A 138 7.18 6.02 -23.79
C LYS A 138 7.99 6.85 -22.79
N ALA A 139 7.32 7.49 -21.82
CA ALA A 139 7.93 8.36 -20.83
C ALA A 139 8.44 7.61 -19.60
N ASN A 140 7.99 6.39 -19.34
CA ASN A 140 8.28 5.65 -18.11
C ASN A 140 9.08 4.37 -18.38
N SER A 141 9.70 3.81 -17.34
CA SER A 141 10.46 2.57 -17.44
C SER A 141 9.56 1.40 -17.87
N GLU A 142 10.11 0.47 -18.66
CA GLU A 142 9.38 -0.67 -19.19
C GLU A 142 8.73 -1.52 -18.08
N ASP A 143 9.47 -1.74 -16.98
CA ASP A 143 8.98 -2.52 -15.84
C ASP A 143 7.83 -1.80 -15.10
N SER A 144 7.89 -0.48 -14.93
CA SER A 144 6.81 0.28 -14.29
C SER A 144 5.54 0.33 -15.16
N VAL A 145 5.72 0.37 -16.48
CA VAL A 145 4.62 0.27 -17.46
C VAL A 145 4.00 -1.13 -17.44
N ALA A 146 4.83 -2.17 -17.38
CA ALA A 146 4.34 -3.55 -17.26
C ALA A 146 3.58 -3.76 -15.95
N ALA A 147 4.06 -3.18 -14.84
CA ALA A 147 3.39 -3.21 -13.55
C ALA A 147 2.02 -2.50 -13.57
N ALA A 148 1.86 -1.44 -14.35
CA ALA A 148 0.62 -0.66 -14.48
C ALA A 148 -0.34 -1.19 -15.56
N SER A 149 -0.02 -2.33 -16.19
CA SER A 149 -0.77 -2.89 -17.32
C SER A 149 -1.33 -4.27 -17.04
N ILE A 150 -2.53 -4.54 -17.58
CA ILE A 150 -3.14 -5.88 -17.63
C ILE A 150 -3.53 -6.17 -19.08
N ASN A 151 -3.08 -7.29 -19.64
CA ASN A 151 -3.36 -7.68 -21.02
C ASN A 151 -3.06 -6.56 -22.05
N ASP A 152 -1.88 -5.92 -21.91
CA ASP A 152 -1.38 -4.81 -22.74
C ASP A 152 -2.15 -3.48 -22.61
N VAL A 153 -3.20 -3.43 -21.81
CA VAL A 153 -3.95 -2.21 -21.51
C VAL A 153 -3.37 -1.55 -20.26
N LEU A 154 -2.98 -0.28 -20.36
CA LEU A 154 -2.51 0.52 -19.25
C LEU A 154 -3.71 1.04 -18.43
N TYR A 155 -3.76 0.71 -17.13
CA TYR A 155 -4.87 1.06 -16.23
C TYR A 155 -4.49 2.08 -15.14
N ALA A 156 -3.21 2.41 -15.02
CA ALA A 156 -2.76 3.43 -14.10
C ALA A 156 -1.53 4.14 -14.66
N TYR A 157 -1.26 5.34 -14.16
CA TYR A 157 -0.12 6.15 -14.53
C TYR A 157 1.07 5.80 -13.63
N PRO A 158 2.20 5.28 -14.16
CA PRO A 158 3.39 5.01 -13.36
C PRO A 158 3.87 6.28 -12.63
N MET A 159 4.14 6.17 -11.33
CA MET A 159 4.51 7.31 -10.49
C MET A 159 5.91 7.17 -9.90
N THR A 160 6.16 6.07 -9.20
CA THR A 160 7.48 5.77 -8.63
C THR A 160 7.93 4.35 -8.93
N ALA A 161 9.25 4.12 -8.92
CA ALA A 161 9.89 2.84 -9.17
C ALA A 161 10.76 2.41 -7.97
N ASP A 162 10.33 2.74 -6.76
CA ASP A 162 11.08 2.61 -5.52
C ASP A 162 10.27 1.97 -4.39
N ASN A 163 9.18 1.27 -4.72
CA ASN A 163 8.35 0.58 -3.75
C ASN A 163 9.05 -0.69 -3.24
N GLY A 164 10.00 -0.49 -2.36
CA GLY A 164 10.82 -1.49 -1.70
C GLY A 164 11.24 -0.98 -0.32
N TYR A 165 11.90 -1.84 0.46
CA TYR A 165 12.36 -1.48 1.80
C TYR A 165 13.83 -1.85 2.00
N PHE A 166 14.47 -1.11 2.90
CA PHE A 166 15.89 -1.16 3.21
C PHE A 166 16.11 -0.73 4.65
N LEU A 167 17.37 -0.64 5.10
CA LEU A 167 17.72 -0.26 6.45
C LEU A 167 18.12 1.22 6.53
N TYR A 168 17.42 1.99 7.36
CA TYR A 168 17.85 3.31 7.86
C TYR A 168 18.69 3.16 9.11
N TYR A 169 19.71 4.02 9.29
CA TYR A 169 20.49 4.07 10.52
C TYR A 169 21.09 5.44 10.81
N ASP A 170 21.26 5.73 12.09
CA ASP A 170 21.90 6.95 12.60
C ASP A 170 23.41 6.75 12.71
N LYS A 171 24.19 7.39 11.84
CA LYS A 171 25.65 7.29 11.79
C LYS A 171 26.37 7.81 13.04
N ARG A 172 25.67 8.56 13.89
CA ARG A 172 26.19 8.99 15.21
C ARG A 172 26.25 7.83 16.21
N CYS A 173 25.40 6.81 16.02
CA CYS A 173 25.26 5.67 16.90
C CYS A 173 25.84 4.38 16.32
N LEU A 174 25.81 4.23 15.00
CA LEU A 174 26.09 2.97 14.29
C LEU A 174 27.07 3.22 13.15
N SER A 175 28.06 2.36 13.00
CA SER A 175 29.01 2.41 11.88
C SER A 175 28.48 1.58 10.70
N ASP A 176 29.08 1.82 9.52
CA ASP A 176 28.78 1.05 8.29
C ASP A 176 29.07 -0.47 8.48
N THR A 177 29.97 -0.84 9.42
CA THR A 177 30.27 -2.24 9.75
C THR A 177 29.17 -2.85 10.61
N ASP A 178 28.62 -2.10 11.57
CA ASP A 178 27.59 -2.59 12.49
C ASP A 178 26.32 -3.01 11.74
N VAL A 179 26.00 -2.32 10.65
CA VAL A 179 24.75 -2.51 9.87
C VAL A 179 24.84 -3.62 8.80
N GLN A 180 25.96 -4.35 8.71
CA GLN A 180 26.12 -5.42 7.72
C GLN A 180 25.41 -6.71 8.11
N THR A 181 25.23 -6.96 9.41
CA THR A 181 24.56 -8.14 9.94
C THR A 181 23.54 -7.73 11.02
N MET A 182 22.43 -8.46 11.12
CA MET A 182 21.43 -8.22 12.16
C MET A 182 22.02 -8.39 13.56
N ASP A 183 22.90 -9.37 13.76
CA ASP A 183 23.58 -9.58 15.06
C ASP A 183 24.46 -8.39 15.44
N GLY A 184 25.25 -7.87 14.52
CA GLY A 184 26.09 -6.69 14.70
C GLY A 184 25.27 -5.44 15.01
N LEU A 185 24.23 -5.23 14.20
CA LEU A 185 23.29 -4.11 14.33
C LEU A 185 22.61 -4.08 15.70
N LEU A 186 22.06 -5.23 16.14
CA LEU A 186 21.39 -5.34 17.43
C LEU A 186 22.37 -5.16 18.60
N ALA A 187 23.58 -5.75 18.52
CA ALA A 187 24.61 -5.59 19.54
C ALA A 187 25.07 -4.14 19.69
N ALA A 188 25.32 -3.43 18.57
CA ALA A 188 25.73 -2.04 18.57
C ALA A 188 24.61 -1.12 19.10
N ALA A 189 23.37 -1.32 18.67
CA ALA A 189 22.22 -0.57 19.17
C ALA A 189 21.99 -0.78 20.67
N GLN A 190 22.12 -2.03 21.15
CA GLN A 190 22.02 -2.36 22.57
C GLN A 190 23.08 -1.66 23.40
N ALA A 191 24.33 -1.60 22.92
CA ALA A 191 25.44 -0.91 23.60
C ALA A 191 25.16 0.60 23.73
N GLN A 192 24.40 1.19 22.83
CA GLN A 192 23.97 2.58 22.85
C GLN A 192 22.64 2.82 23.60
N GLY A 193 21.99 1.76 24.11
CA GLY A 193 20.67 1.84 24.73
C GLY A 193 19.56 2.24 23.75
N LYS A 194 19.74 1.95 22.46
CA LYS A 194 18.84 2.27 21.37
C LYS A 194 18.11 1.04 20.85
N LYS A 195 17.11 1.30 19.98
CA LYS A 195 16.29 0.26 19.34
C LYS A 195 16.60 0.16 17.85
N VAL A 196 16.38 -1.05 17.33
CA VAL A 196 16.28 -1.39 15.92
C VAL A 196 14.85 -1.84 15.67
N THR A 197 14.19 -1.28 14.65
CA THR A 197 12.78 -1.53 14.39
C THR A 197 12.55 -2.21 13.05
N MET A 198 11.52 -3.05 13.01
CA MET A 198 10.93 -3.60 11.79
C MET A 198 9.49 -3.99 12.09
N ASP A 199 8.58 -3.77 11.14
CA ASP A 199 7.17 -4.14 11.30
C ASP A 199 6.93 -5.59 10.91
N TRP A 200 6.82 -6.46 11.92
CA TRP A 200 6.50 -7.87 11.74
C TRP A 200 4.99 -8.16 11.71
N SER A 201 4.16 -7.17 11.96
CA SER A 201 2.72 -7.30 11.73
C SER A 201 2.35 -7.23 10.23
N SER A 202 3.32 -6.83 9.39
CA SER A 202 3.17 -6.76 7.94
C SER A 202 3.91 -7.91 7.25
N GLY A 203 3.16 -8.76 6.55
CA GLY A 203 3.71 -9.82 5.71
C GLY A 203 4.67 -9.32 4.64
N TRP A 204 4.54 -8.04 4.25
CA TRP A 204 5.41 -7.41 3.27
C TRP A 204 6.86 -7.35 3.73
N TYR A 205 7.10 -6.89 4.95
CA TYR A 205 8.44 -6.86 5.56
C TYR A 205 8.97 -8.25 5.92
N LEU A 206 8.11 -9.17 6.37
CA LEU A 206 8.51 -10.50 6.81
C LEU A 206 9.08 -11.38 5.70
N TYR A 207 8.73 -11.10 4.42
CA TYR A 207 9.34 -11.79 3.28
C TYR A 207 10.88 -11.73 3.32
N ALA A 208 11.44 -10.72 3.96
CA ALA A 208 12.87 -10.51 4.11
C ALA A 208 13.63 -11.73 4.68
N PHE A 209 12.99 -12.50 5.53
CA PHE A 209 13.60 -13.66 6.17
C PHE A 209 13.45 -14.96 5.37
N PHE A 210 12.56 -15.01 4.40
CA PHE A 210 12.27 -16.22 3.62
C PHE A 210 12.88 -16.22 2.21
N GLY A 211 12.98 -15.06 1.57
CA GLY A 211 13.22 -14.95 0.14
C GLY A 211 14.54 -15.51 -0.38
N ASN A 212 15.63 -15.52 0.41
CA ASN A 212 16.95 -16.00 0.00
C ASN A 212 17.38 -17.29 0.73
N THR A 213 16.43 -18.03 1.27
CA THR A 213 16.67 -19.29 1.99
C THR A 213 16.83 -20.50 1.06
N GLY A 214 16.44 -20.36 -0.19
CA GLY A 214 16.35 -21.46 -1.17
C GLY A 214 15.04 -22.24 -1.11
N MET A 215 14.13 -21.89 -0.19
CA MET A 215 12.76 -22.39 -0.18
C MET A 215 11.94 -21.70 -1.26
N ASP A 216 10.91 -22.38 -1.78
CA ASP A 216 10.09 -21.90 -2.87
C ASP A 216 8.82 -21.21 -2.40
N PHE A 217 8.47 -20.11 -3.08
CA PHE A 217 7.25 -19.34 -2.86
C PHE A 217 6.91 -18.51 -4.10
N GLY A 218 5.64 -18.44 -4.46
CA GLY A 218 5.17 -17.59 -5.55
C GLY A 218 3.68 -17.71 -5.79
N VAL A 219 3.19 -16.89 -6.73
CA VAL A 219 1.84 -16.99 -7.25
C VAL A 219 1.78 -18.08 -8.31
N ASN A 220 0.69 -18.84 -8.35
CA ASN A 220 0.43 -19.85 -9.36
C ASN A 220 0.03 -19.21 -10.71
N ASP A 221 -0.05 -20.03 -11.77
CA ASP A 221 -0.41 -19.57 -13.13
C ASP A 221 -1.83 -18.94 -13.19
N ASP A 222 -2.67 -19.20 -12.19
CA ASP A 222 -4.00 -18.58 -12.08
C ASP A 222 -3.94 -17.10 -11.65
N GLY A 223 -2.77 -16.62 -11.22
CA GLY A 223 -2.57 -15.24 -10.75
C GLY A 223 -3.25 -14.89 -9.43
N VAL A 224 -3.84 -15.86 -8.73
CA VAL A 224 -4.70 -15.66 -7.55
C VAL A 224 -4.24 -16.46 -6.34
N THR A 225 -3.85 -17.73 -6.56
CA THR A 225 -3.41 -18.65 -5.50
C THR A 225 -1.89 -18.70 -5.41
N ASN A 226 -1.37 -19.12 -4.25
CA ASN A 226 0.06 -19.22 -4.00
C ASN A 226 0.51 -20.70 -3.95
N HIS A 227 1.76 -20.93 -4.35
CA HIS A 227 2.54 -22.10 -3.96
C HIS A 227 3.57 -21.69 -2.91
N CYS A 228 3.81 -22.55 -1.93
CA CYS A 228 4.73 -22.29 -0.84
C CYS A 228 5.22 -23.63 -0.25
N ASN A 229 6.53 -23.78 -0.04
CA ASN A 229 7.10 -24.95 0.62
C ASN A 229 7.88 -24.61 1.89
N TRP A 230 7.57 -23.49 2.53
CA TRP A 230 8.31 -23.01 3.71
C TRP A 230 8.19 -23.92 4.93
N ASN A 231 7.29 -24.89 4.91
CA ASN A 231 7.20 -25.95 5.94
C ASN A 231 8.04 -27.19 5.61
N THR A 232 8.91 -27.14 4.59
CA THR A 232 9.76 -28.26 4.20
C THR A 232 10.66 -28.69 5.37
N THR A 233 10.82 -30.01 5.53
CA THR A 233 11.77 -30.62 6.46
C THR A 233 13.11 -30.95 5.79
N ASP A 234 13.23 -30.71 4.50
CA ASP A 234 14.42 -30.95 3.68
C ASP A 234 15.11 -29.63 3.33
N GLY A 235 16.40 -29.70 2.97
CA GLY A 235 17.20 -28.56 2.56
C GLY A 235 18.19 -28.07 3.61
N ASN A 236 19.01 -27.10 3.21
CA ASN A 236 20.04 -26.50 4.08
C ASN A 236 19.45 -25.52 5.10
N ILE A 237 18.36 -24.86 4.72
CA ILE A 237 17.57 -23.98 5.58
C ILE A 237 16.12 -24.46 5.48
N LYS A 238 15.47 -24.57 6.62
CA LYS A 238 14.07 -25.00 6.75
C LYS A 238 13.26 -23.86 7.37
N GLY A 239 11.95 -23.91 7.25
CA GLY A 239 11.10 -22.92 7.90
C GLY A 239 11.30 -22.80 9.40
N VAL A 240 11.46 -23.93 10.09
CA VAL A 240 11.76 -23.96 11.53
C VAL A 240 13.09 -23.27 11.90
N ASP A 241 14.07 -23.23 10.98
CA ASP A 241 15.31 -22.49 11.21
C ASP A 241 15.07 -20.97 11.10
N VAL A 242 14.18 -20.54 10.18
CA VAL A 242 13.76 -19.14 10.05
C VAL A 242 12.96 -18.71 11.27
N GLU A 243 12.01 -19.53 11.74
CA GLU A 243 11.28 -19.29 12.99
C GLU A 243 12.24 -19.10 14.17
N ALA A 244 13.20 -20.03 14.35
CA ALA A 244 14.19 -19.95 15.42
C ALA A 244 15.05 -18.66 15.34
N ALA A 245 15.40 -18.22 14.12
CA ALA A 245 16.13 -16.96 13.91
C ALA A 245 15.28 -15.75 14.30
N LEU A 246 13.99 -15.70 13.89
CA LEU A 246 13.06 -14.65 14.28
C LEU A 246 12.86 -14.58 15.80
N LEU A 247 12.65 -15.72 16.46
CA LEU A 247 12.52 -15.78 17.92
C LEU A 247 13.79 -15.29 18.63
N SER A 248 14.97 -15.60 18.07
CA SER A 248 16.26 -15.08 18.59
C SER A 248 16.33 -13.55 18.47
N ILE A 249 15.93 -12.98 17.32
CA ILE A 249 15.87 -11.53 17.12
C ILE A 249 14.84 -10.90 18.06
N ALA A 250 13.62 -11.43 18.15
CA ALA A 250 12.56 -10.92 19.01
C ALA A 250 12.95 -10.91 20.50
N SER A 251 13.75 -11.88 20.94
CA SER A 251 14.25 -11.95 22.33
C SER A 251 15.33 -10.91 22.65
N ASN A 252 15.91 -10.26 21.63
CA ASN A 252 16.96 -9.26 21.85
C ASN A 252 16.34 -7.95 22.36
N PRO A 253 16.82 -7.41 23.50
CA PRO A 253 16.23 -6.20 24.07
C PRO A 253 16.42 -4.95 23.22
N ALA A 254 17.29 -4.96 22.20
CA ALA A 254 17.43 -3.86 21.24
C ALA A 254 16.40 -3.94 20.10
N PHE A 255 15.79 -5.10 19.82
CA PHE A 255 14.75 -5.22 18.82
C PHE A 255 13.42 -4.64 19.30
N LEU A 256 12.67 -4.01 18.39
CA LEU A 256 11.33 -3.50 18.64
C LEU A 256 10.47 -3.74 17.38
N ASN A 257 9.46 -4.60 17.50
CA ASN A 257 8.41 -4.70 16.50
C ASN A 257 7.50 -3.47 16.60
N CYS A 258 7.43 -2.67 15.53
CA CYS A 258 6.52 -1.54 15.47
C CYS A 258 6.26 -1.13 14.00
N VAL A 259 5.12 -0.47 13.79
CA VAL A 259 4.71 0.08 12.49
C VAL A 259 5.54 1.32 12.12
N ASP A 260 5.48 1.73 10.85
CA ASP A 260 6.26 2.85 10.31
C ASP A 260 6.06 4.18 11.07
N THR A 261 4.84 4.49 11.51
CA THR A 261 4.57 5.70 12.30
C THR A 261 5.29 5.71 13.65
N ASP A 262 5.36 4.56 14.32
CA ASP A 262 6.08 4.42 15.58
C ASP A 262 7.60 4.40 15.36
N PHE A 263 8.07 3.87 14.23
CA PHE A 263 9.48 3.98 13.81
C PHE A 263 9.89 5.45 13.67
N VAL A 264 9.14 6.25 12.89
CA VAL A 264 9.40 7.68 12.71
C VAL A 264 9.34 8.44 14.06
N ALA A 265 8.34 8.16 14.88
CA ALA A 265 8.26 8.74 16.23
C ALA A 265 9.45 8.35 17.12
N GLY A 266 9.93 7.10 17.02
CA GLY A 266 11.13 6.62 17.70
C GLY A 266 12.42 7.31 17.25
N VAL A 267 12.53 7.64 15.95
CA VAL A 267 13.61 8.47 15.41
C VAL A 267 13.54 9.88 15.96
N GLN A 268 12.36 10.51 15.94
CA GLN A 268 12.15 11.88 16.43
C GLN A 268 12.45 12.04 17.92
N ASN A 269 12.09 11.06 18.74
CA ASN A 269 12.35 11.09 20.19
C ASN A 269 13.72 10.53 20.59
N GLY A 270 14.50 10.06 19.61
CA GLY A 270 15.87 9.57 19.81
C GLY A 270 15.97 8.20 20.47
N THR A 271 14.93 7.39 20.53
CA THR A 271 14.95 6.02 21.07
C THR A 271 15.39 4.98 20.04
N VAL A 272 15.20 5.24 18.76
CA VAL A 272 15.55 4.35 17.65
C VAL A 272 16.83 4.85 16.96
N ALA A 273 17.76 3.92 16.69
CA ALA A 273 18.99 4.18 15.95
C ALA A 273 18.99 3.55 14.55
N ALA A 274 18.13 2.57 14.29
CA ALA A 274 17.96 1.97 12.97
C ALA A 274 16.54 1.40 12.81
N GLY A 275 16.08 1.31 11.56
CA GLY A 275 14.79 0.69 11.26
C GLY A 275 14.65 0.33 9.80
N VAL A 276 13.91 -0.74 9.54
CA VAL A 276 13.56 -1.17 8.20
C VAL A 276 12.30 -0.43 7.75
N SER A 277 12.41 0.30 6.66
CA SER A 277 11.29 1.02 6.04
C SER A 277 11.61 1.35 4.59
N GLY A 278 10.70 1.99 3.88
CA GLY A 278 10.88 2.41 2.49
C GLY A 278 11.15 3.90 2.32
N VAL A 279 11.28 4.34 1.07
CA VAL A 279 11.64 5.73 0.71
C VAL A 279 10.61 6.77 1.18
N TRP A 280 9.38 6.39 1.46
CA TRP A 280 8.32 7.31 1.93
C TRP A 280 8.64 7.99 3.25
N ASN A 281 9.50 7.39 4.08
CA ASN A 281 9.96 7.99 5.35
C ASN A 281 11.30 8.75 5.22
N ALA A 282 11.92 8.78 4.02
CA ALA A 282 13.26 9.34 3.83
C ALA A 282 13.35 10.81 4.25
N ALA A 283 12.40 11.64 3.84
CA ALA A 283 12.38 13.06 4.17
C ALA A 283 12.25 13.30 5.67
N ASP A 284 11.37 12.56 6.35
CA ASP A 284 11.13 12.71 7.80
C ASP A 284 12.33 12.27 8.63
N ILE A 285 12.97 11.16 8.26
CA ILE A 285 14.17 10.65 8.93
C ILE A 285 15.35 11.60 8.72
N LYS A 286 15.56 12.08 7.48
CA LYS A 286 16.59 13.04 7.12
C LYS A 286 16.43 14.37 7.89
N GLN A 287 15.19 14.81 8.14
CA GLN A 287 14.94 16.00 8.94
C GLN A 287 15.50 15.88 10.37
N VAL A 288 15.50 14.67 10.94
CA VAL A 288 15.98 14.41 12.32
C VAL A 288 17.47 14.12 12.37
N TRP A 289 17.98 13.29 11.47
CA TRP A 289 19.37 12.85 11.50
C TRP A 289 20.32 13.72 10.66
N GLY A 290 19.78 14.56 9.77
CA GLY A 290 20.60 15.48 8.94
C GLY A 290 21.63 14.75 8.10
N ASP A 291 22.87 15.19 8.16
CA ASP A 291 24.00 14.59 7.44
C ASP A 291 24.44 13.22 8.01
N ASP A 292 24.02 12.89 9.22
CA ASP A 292 24.25 11.59 9.87
C ASP A 292 23.22 10.53 9.47
N TYR A 293 22.30 10.87 8.59
CA TYR A 293 21.34 9.95 7.99
C TYR A 293 22.07 8.90 7.14
N GLY A 294 21.83 7.64 7.45
CA GLY A 294 22.31 6.48 6.71
C GLY A 294 21.17 5.69 6.12
N ALA A 295 21.36 5.19 4.89
CA ALA A 295 20.47 4.25 4.24
C ALA A 295 21.30 3.19 3.52
N VAL A 296 20.99 1.92 3.69
CA VAL A 296 21.75 0.79 3.13
C VAL A 296 20.81 -0.38 2.89
N LYS A 297 21.17 -1.28 1.97
CA LYS A 297 20.43 -2.54 1.79
C LYS A 297 20.26 -3.27 3.13
N LEU A 298 19.28 -4.16 3.24
CA LEU A 298 19.08 -4.98 4.43
C LEU A 298 20.32 -5.78 4.81
N PRO A 299 20.58 -5.97 6.12
CA PRO A 299 21.69 -6.78 6.59
C PRO A 299 21.53 -8.25 6.23
N THR A 300 22.56 -9.05 6.49
CA THR A 300 22.40 -10.50 6.61
C THR A 300 21.87 -10.82 8.01
N TYR A 301 21.26 -11.99 8.18
CA TYR A 301 20.87 -12.53 9.48
C TYR A 301 21.37 -13.96 9.65
N THR A 302 21.59 -14.39 10.90
CA THR A 302 22.04 -15.74 11.22
C THR A 302 20.85 -16.70 11.19
N CYS A 303 20.88 -17.68 10.27
CA CYS A 303 19.88 -18.72 10.14
C CYS A 303 20.56 -20.06 9.85
N ALA A 304 20.18 -21.14 10.53
CA ALA A 304 20.80 -22.47 10.41
C ALA A 304 22.35 -22.44 10.51
N GLY A 305 22.90 -21.55 11.34
CA GLY A 305 24.35 -21.41 11.55
C GLY A 305 25.11 -20.73 10.40
N GLN A 306 24.44 -20.11 9.46
CA GLN A 306 25.04 -19.36 8.36
C GLN A 306 24.44 -17.95 8.23
N GLN A 307 25.15 -17.06 7.54
CA GLN A 307 24.65 -15.73 7.21
C GLN A 307 23.81 -15.79 5.94
N VAL A 308 22.55 -15.35 6.03
CA VAL A 308 21.60 -15.28 4.92
C VAL A 308 21.32 -13.81 4.62
N GLN A 309 21.49 -13.38 3.37
CA GLN A 309 21.12 -12.02 2.96
C GLN A 309 19.60 -11.88 3.03
N MET A 310 19.13 -10.92 3.81
CA MET A 310 17.70 -10.61 3.85
C MET A 310 17.22 -10.17 2.46
N SER A 311 16.09 -10.71 2.05
CA SER A 311 15.42 -10.38 0.80
C SER A 311 14.50 -9.16 0.98
N SER A 312 13.76 -8.80 -0.06
CA SER A 312 12.66 -7.82 0.04
C SER A 312 11.62 -8.09 -1.03
N PHE A 313 10.41 -7.58 -0.84
CA PHE A 313 9.58 -7.28 -1.97
C PHE A 313 10.09 -6.01 -2.66
N THR A 314 9.84 -5.93 -3.97
CA THR A 314 10.05 -4.76 -4.82
C THR A 314 8.76 -4.50 -5.56
N GLY A 315 8.50 -3.25 -5.93
CA GLY A 315 7.30 -2.90 -6.66
C GLY A 315 7.32 -1.47 -7.17
N TYR A 316 6.17 -1.07 -7.64
CA TYR A 316 5.94 0.23 -8.26
C TYR A 316 4.70 0.85 -7.62
N LYS A 317 4.72 2.19 -7.48
CA LYS A 317 3.50 2.93 -7.16
C LYS A 317 3.02 3.67 -8.40
N MET A 318 1.72 3.76 -8.53
CA MET A 318 1.08 4.37 -9.67
C MET A 318 -0.16 5.16 -9.25
N MET A 319 -0.64 6.04 -10.11
CA MET A 319 -1.85 6.81 -9.87
C MET A 319 -2.99 6.21 -10.69
N GLY A 320 -4.03 5.72 -10.02
CA GLY A 320 -5.24 5.18 -10.62
C GLY A 320 -6.35 6.22 -10.70
N VAL A 321 -7.30 5.97 -11.59
CA VAL A 321 -8.52 6.78 -11.76
C VAL A 321 -9.74 5.88 -11.63
N ASN A 322 -10.70 6.28 -10.82
CA ASN A 322 -11.96 5.59 -10.63
C ASN A 322 -12.77 5.53 -11.93
N ALA A 323 -13.13 4.32 -12.36
CA ALA A 323 -13.95 4.13 -13.56
C ALA A 323 -15.36 4.75 -13.45
N TYR A 324 -15.82 5.00 -12.23
CA TYR A 324 -17.13 5.56 -11.90
C TYR A 324 -17.11 7.06 -11.57
N SER A 325 -15.94 7.73 -11.68
CA SER A 325 -15.83 9.18 -11.50
C SER A 325 -16.82 9.94 -12.41
N GLU A 326 -17.54 10.89 -11.84
CA GLU A 326 -18.47 11.76 -12.60
C GLU A 326 -17.71 12.71 -13.54
N HIS A 327 -16.49 13.13 -13.13
CA HIS A 327 -15.61 14.00 -13.92
C HIS A 327 -14.39 13.24 -14.48
N LYS A 328 -14.60 12.04 -15.00
CA LYS A 328 -13.54 11.10 -15.42
C LYS A 328 -12.46 11.72 -16.33
N GLU A 329 -12.84 12.56 -17.29
CA GLU A 329 -11.88 13.20 -18.18
C GLU A 329 -10.90 14.12 -17.42
N TRP A 330 -11.41 14.85 -16.41
CA TRP A 330 -10.59 15.69 -15.56
C TRP A 330 -9.77 14.89 -14.54
N ALA A 331 -10.32 13.82 -14.01
CA ALA A 331 -9.60 12.89 -13.14
C ALA A 331 -8.40 12.24 -13.87
N LEU A 332 -8.58 11.82 -15.13
CA LEU A 332 -7.50 11.29 -15.98
C LEU A 332 -6.42 12.35 -16.26
N LYS A 333 -6.81 13.61 -16.56
CA LYS A 333 -5.85 14.71 -16.75
C LYS A 333 -5.09 15.04 -15.47
N LEU A 334 -5.76 14.95 -14.30
CA LEU A 334 -5.12 15.20 -13.02
C LEU A 334 -4.12 14.09 -12.65
N ALA A 335 -4.48 12.81 -12.88
CA ALA A 335 -3.58 11.68 -12.67
C ALA A 335 -2.33 11.75 -13.58
N ASP A 336 -2.52 12.08 -14.87
CA ASP A 336 -1.42 12.34 -15.81
C ASP A 336 -0.54 13.53 -15.36
N TRP A 337 -1.17 14.58 -14.82
CA TRP A 337 -0.45 15.72 -14.26
C TRP A 337 0.42 15.35 -13.06
N PHE A 338 -0.13 14.61 -12.09
CA PHE A 338 0.61 14.17 -10.91
C PHE A 338 1.81 13.28 -11.23
N THR A 339 1.81 12.62 -12.39
CA THR A 339 2.79 11.61 -12.79
C THR A 339 3.66 12.01 -13.98
N ASN A 340 3.52 13.22 -14.50
CA ASN A 340 4.40 13.71 -15.55
C ASN A 340 5.85 13.92 -15.06
N GLU A 341 6.80 14.07 -15.98
CA GLU A 341 8.23 14.22 -15.67
C GLU A 341 8.50 15.31 -14.63
N GLN A 342 7.88 16.50 -14.78
CA GLN A 342 8.09 17.63 -13.89
C GLN A 342 7.65 17.30 -12.45
N ASN A 343 6.48 16.69 -12.31
CA ASN A 343 5.91 16.38 -11.00
C ASN A 343 6.57 15.15 -10.36
N GLN A 344 7.06 14.18 -11.13
CA GLN A 344 7.94 13.14 -10.59
C GLN A 344 9.28 13.72 -10.10
N MET A 345 9.84 14.71 -10.78
CA MET A 345 11.03 15.44 -10.30
C MET A 345 10.74 16.24 -9.03
N LEU A 346 9.58 16.89 -8.94
CA LEU A 346 9.17 17.61 -7.72
C LEU A 346 9.03 16.64 -6.54
N ARG A 347 8.40 15.48 -6.77
CA ARG A 347 8.29 14.39 -5.79
C ARG A 347 9.67 13.90 -5.31
N LEU A 348 10.62 13.71 -6.22
CA LEU A 348 12.01 13.39 -5.87
C LEU A 348 12.65 14.46 -5.00
N GLN A 349 12.44 15.74 -5.33
CA GLN A 349 13.05 16.86 -4.61
C GLN A 349 12.51 17.03 -3.19
N GLU A 350 11.22 16.85 -3.01
CA GLU A 350 10.55 17.11 -1.74
C GLU A 350 10.39 15.88 -0.83
N ARG A 351 10.32 14.69 -1.45
CA ARG A 351 10.05 13.44 -0.73
C ARG A 351 11.14 12.38 -0.87
N ASP A 352 12.22 12.66 -1.62
CA ASP A 352 13.29 11.70 -1.91
C ASP A 352 12.76 10.39 -2.55
N GLN A 353 11.61 10.43 -3.26
CA GLN A 353 10.99 9.26 -3.89
C GLN A 353 11.50 9.06 -5.33
N GLY A 354 11.82 7.80 -5.67
CA GLY A 354 12.44 7.42 -6.94
C GLY A 354 11.45 7.43 -8.10
N PRO A 355 11.69 8.23 -9.16
CA PRO A 355 10.76 8.35 -10.27
C PRO A 355 10.73 7.12 -11.19
N SER A 356 9.56 6.82 -11.75
CA SER A 356 9.38 5.85 -12.84
C SER A 356 9.68 6.46 -14.22
N ASN A 357 9.59 7.77 -14.36
CA ASN A 357 9.92 8.50 -15.60
C ASN A 357 11.40 8.36 -15.92
N ILE A 358 11.73 7.95 -17.17
CA ILE A 358 13.09 7.61 -17.59
C ILE A 358 14.05 8.82 -17.55
N ASN A 359 13.57 10.03 -17.85
CA ASN A 359 14.40 11.23 -17.80
C ASN A 359 14.64 11.66 -16.35
N ALA A 360 13.61 11.65 -15.53
CA ALA A 360 13.72 11.97 -14.10
C ALA A 360 14.62 10.95 -13.37
N ALA A 361 14.50 9.67 -13.66
CA ALA A 361 15.34 8.61 -13.10
C ALA A 361 16.82 8.73 -13.49
N ALA A 362 17.10 9.26 -14.69
CA ALA A 362 18.47 9.48 -15.16
C ALA A 362 19.14 10.75 -14.56
N SER A 363 18.40 11.54 -13.76
CA SER A 363 18.92 12.80 -13.20
C SER A 363 20.05 12.56 -12.18
N ASP A 364 20.95 13.54 -12.05
CA ASP A 364 21.99 13.46 -11.02
C ASP A 364 21.42 13.56 -9.60
N GLN A 365 20.21 14.06 -9.43
CA GLN A 365 19.55 14.13 -8.13
C GLN A 365 19.26 12.73 -7.57
N VAL A 366 18.77 11.79 -8.39
CA VAL A 366 18.52 10.39 -7.99
C VAL A 366 19.77 9.74 -7.41
N LYS A 367 20.94 9.98 -8.03
CA LYS A 367 22.23 9.40 -7.59
C LYS A 367 22.70 9.88 -6.22
N ASN A 368 22.19 11.02 -5.76
CA ASN A 368 22.59 11.64 -4.51
C ASN A 368 21.59 11.40 -3.36
N VAL A 369 20.52 10.62 -3.58
CA VAL A 369 19.55 10.26 -2.54
C VAL A 369 19.91 8.89 -1.94
N PRO A 370 20.41 8.83 -0.68
CA PRO A 370 20.83 7.56 -0.07
C PRO A 370 19.74 6.50 -0.03
N ALA A 371 18.47 6.89 0.23
CA ALA A 371 17.33 5.98 0.26
C ALA A 371 17.10 5.28 -1.09
N ILE A 372 17.17 6.04 -2.20
CA ILE A 372 17.00 5.47 -3.53
C ILE A 372 18.15 4.51 -3.86
N GLN A 373 19.40 4.88 -3.52
CA GLN A 373 20.52 3.96 -3.71
C GLN A 373 20.36 2.69 -2.89
N ALA A 374 19.91 2.80 -1.64
CA ALA A 374 19.70 1.64 -0.76
C ALA A 374 18.59 0.70 -1.29
N VAL A 375 17.46 1.23 -1.78
CA VAL A 375 16.40 0.39 -2.36
C VAL A 375 16.85 -0.27 -3.65
N MET A 376 17.64 0.42 -4.50
CA MET A 376 18.23 -0.16 -5.72
C MET A 376 19.23 -1.29 -5.39
N ASP A 377 20.09 -1.09 -4.39
CA ASP A 377 21.02 -2.12 -3.92
C ASP A 377 20.28 -3.32 -3.31
N GLN A 378 19.17 -3.07 -2.63
CA GLN A 378 18.33 -4.12 -2.05
C GLN A 378 17.56 -4.89 -3.13
N ALA A 379 17.13 -4.25 -4.21
CA ALA A 379 16.35 -4.85 -5.28
C ALA A 379 17.06 -6.06 -5.93
N GLN A 380 18.41 -6.12 -5.88
CA GLN A 380 19.19 -7.27 -6.36
C GLN A 380 18.88 -8.57 -5.59
N TYR A 381 18.34 -8.46 -4.39
CA TYR A 381 17.94 -9.55 -3.50
C TYR A 381 16.42 -9.63 -3.36
N GLY A 382 15.70 -8.85 -4.16
CA GLY A 382 14.25 -8.67 -4.09
C GLY A 382 13.47 -9.56 -5.04
N LYS A 383 12.17 -9.60 -4.81
CA LYS A 383 11.17 -10.22 -5.66
C LYS A 383 10.00 -9.26 -5.87
N LEU A 384 9.45 -9.22 -7.06
CA LEU A 384 8.24 -8.45 -7.33
C LEU A 384 7.10 -8.91 -6.40
N GLN A 385 6.38 -7.97 -5.79
CA GLN A 385 5.35 -8.21 -4.75
C GLN A 385 4.03 -8.80 -5.30
N ARG A 386 4.09 -9.58 -6.35
CA ARG A 386 2.92 -10.27 -6.91
C ARG A 386 2.70 -11.57 -6.17
N VAL A 387 1.69 -11.57 -5.30
CA VAL A 387 1.30 -12.70 -4.47
C VAL A 387 -0.24 -12.78 -4.39
N GLY A 388 -0.76 -13.98 -4.17
CA GLY A 388 -2.20 -14.17 -3.93
C GLY A 388 -2.60 -13.63 -2.56
N ASN A 389 -3.83 -13.15 -2.44
CA ASN A 389 -4.33 -12.44 -1.25
C ASN A 389 -4.19 -13.22 0.07
N SER A 390 -4.24 -14.56 0.05
CA SER A 390 -4.08 -15.40 1.24
C SER A 390 -2.70 -15.28 1.92
N TYR A 391 -1.70 -14.73 1.22
CA TYR A 391 -0.37 -14.49 1.76
C TYR A 391 -0.38 -13.50 2.93
N TRP A 392 -1.09 -12.38 2.79
CA TRP A 392 -0.97 -11.23 3.69
C TRP A 392 -1.39 -11.54 5.12
N ASP A 393 -2.60 -12.05 5.31
CA ASP A 393 -3.15 -12.37 6.63
C ASP A 393 -2.36 -13.50 7.32
N ALA A 394 -1.95 -14.52 6.55
CA ALA A 394 -1.17 -15.64 7.09
C ALA A 394 0.19 -15.17 7.60
N MET A 395 0.88 -14.32 6.84
CA MET A 395 2.18 -13.77 7.23
C MET A 395 2.07 -12.78 8.39
N SER A 396 1.03 -11.95 8.41
CA SER A 396 0.78 -11.02 9.52
C SER A 396 0.58 -11.78 10.83
N ALA A 397 -0.28 -12.79 10.85
CA ALA A 397 -0.52 -13.62 12.03
C ALA A 397 0.76 -14.35 12.50
N PHE A 398 1.56 -14.88 11.57
CA PHE A 398 2.84 -15.50 11.87
C PHE A 398 3.82 -14.50 12.48
N GLY A 399 3.93 -13.30 11.91
CA GLY A 399 4.85 -12.27 12.39
C GLY A 399 4.51 -11.75 13.78
N GLU A 400 3.23 -11.54 14.07
CA GLU A 400 2.76 -11.19 15.42
C GLU A 400 3.11 -12.29 16.45
N GLN A 401 2.95 -13.55 16.07
CA GLN A 401 3.33 -14.68 16.92
C GLN A 401 4.84 -14.67 17.19
N MET A 402 5.68 -14.46 16.18
CA MET A 402 7.14 -14.37 16.33
C MET A 402 7.56 -13.18 17.19
N ALA A 403 6.98 -12.00 16.95
CA ALA A 403 7.27 -10.79 17.71
C ALA A 403 6.96 -10.92 19.21
N THR A 404 5.96 -11.72 19.57
CA THR A 404 5.60 -12.03 20.97
C THR A 404 6.39 -13.20 21.56
N GLY A 405 7.26 -13.83 20.79
CA GLY A 405 8.15 -14.89 21.26
C GLY A 405 7.51 -16.28 21.29
N ASN A 406 6.53 -16.56 20.43
CA ASN A 406 5.80 -17.84 20.38
C ASN A 406 5.32 -18.29 21.80
N THR A 407 4.71 -17.36 22.53
CA THR A 407 4.35 -17.54 23.96
C THR A 407 3.37 -18.70 24.21
N ASN A 408 2.70 -19.18 23.16
CA ASN A 408 1.82 -20.35 23.24
C ASN A 408 2.58 -21.67 23.30
N GLY A 409 3.90 -21.65 23.02
CA GLY A 409 4.75 -22.84 23.02
C GLY A 409 4.34 -23.87 21.96
N ALA A 410 3.82 -23.39 20.81
CA ALA A 410 3.46 -24.25 19.69
C ALA A 410 4.70 -24.94 19.13
N ASP A 411 4.52 -26.17 18.64
CA ASP A 411 5.61 -26.91 17.97
C ASP A 411 6.05 -26.14 16.70
N PRO A 412 7.36 -25.92 16.49
CA PRO A 412 7.86 -25.16 15.35
C PRO A 412 7.39 -25.69 13.99
N GLN A 413 7.29 -27.00 13.81
CA GLN A 413 6.79 -27.55 12.54
C GLN A 413 5.28 -27.28 12.37
N GLU A 414 4.48 -27.39 13.44
CA GLU A 414 3.05 -27.07 13.40
C GLU A 414 2.82 -25.57 13.08
N VAL A 415 3.70 -24.67 13.57
CA VAL A 415 3.66 -23.24 13.23
C VAL A 415 3.90 -23.04 11.73
N MET A 416 4.94 -23.70 11.18
CA MET A 416 5.24 -23.59 9.74
C MET A 416 4.19 -24.26 8.87
N ASP A 417 3.61 -25.38 9.29
CA ASP A 417 2.50 -26.03 8.57
C ASP A 417 1.28 -25.11 8.53
N THR A 418 0.93 -24.47 9.65
CA THR A 418 -0.18 -23.50 9.71
C THR A 418 0.06 -22.30 8.82
N LEU A 419 1.29 -21.76 8.78
CA LEU A 419 1.67 -20.66 7.91
C LEU A 419 1.47 -21.03 6.43
N VAL A 420 2.01 -22.18 6.01
CA VAL A 420 1.94 -22.64 4.61
C VAL A 420 0.50 -22.94 4.21
N ASP A 421 -0.27 -23.59 5.08
CA ASP A 421 -1.70 -23.84 4.85
C ASP A 421 -2.48 -22.53 4.66
N GLY A 422 -2.17 -21.50 5.48
CA GLY A 422 -2.77 -20.17 5.34
C GLY A 422 -2.40 -19.50 4.02
N ILE A 423 -1.11 -19.52 3.65
CA ILE A 423 -0.61 -18.92 2.40
C ILE A 423 -1.21 -19.59 1.16
N THR A 424 -1.35 -20.93 1.17
CA THR A 424 -1.76 -21.72 -0.01
C THR A 424 -3.25 -21.98 -0.10
N GLN A 425 -4.03 -21.58 0.90
CA GLN A 425 -5.49 -21.76 0.86
C GLN A 425 -6.09 -20.99 -0.31
N SER A 426 -7.07 -21.62 -0.98
CA SER A 426 -7.83 -20.95 -2.03
C SER A 426 -8.85 -20.01 -1.40
N THR A 427 -8.78 -18.72 -1.73
CA THR A 427 -9.80 -17.72 -1.36
C THR A 427 -10.95 -17.66 -2.36
N VAL A 428 -10.88 -18.43 -3.44
CA VAL A 428 -11.92 -18.50 -4.47
C VAL A 428 -13.01 -19.44 -3.94
N LYS A 429 -14.17 -18.88 -3.59
CA LYS A 429 -15.41 -19.61 -3.26
C LYS A 429 -16.30 -19.70 -4.47
#